data_e8d603ed6e7296c76121a93da7ede747
#
_entry.id   e8d603ed6e7296c76121a93da7ede747
#
_cell.length_a   1.000
_cell.length_b   1.000
_cell.length_c   1.000
_cell.angle_alpha   90.00
_cell.angle_beta   90.00
_cell.angle_gamma   90.00
#
_symmetry.space_group_name_H-M   'P 1'
#
loop_
_entity.id
_entity.type
_entity.pdbx_description
1 polymer ?
#
loop_
_entity_poly.entity_id
_entity_poly.type
_entity_poly.pdbx_seq_one_letter_code
_entity_poly.pdbx_strand_id
1 'polypeptide(L)'
;APAGGVPASVPLELLGHRPDVVAARWRAEAARHQIDSARAEFYPNVNLAAFVGFQALGTGNLLGGASRTAGIGPAITLPIFHGGELNANLAGRRADADLAVSDYNQTVLDAAHQVADALDGLRLLEQEKAQQHQAREAIEAAYELAVNRYKAGMGNYLTVLVAQTGVLTQARLETDLRIRAYQLDANLANA
;
A
#
# COMPACT_ATOMS: atom_id res chain seq x y z
N ALA A 1 -2.37 -11.77 24.71
CA ALA A 1 -3.34 -10.67 24.78
C ALA A 1 -2.72 -9.46 24.07
N PRO A 2 -3.41 -8.79 23.13
CA PRO A 2 -2.94 -7.51 22.63
C PRO A 2 -2.85 -6.56 23.83
N ALA A 3 -1.64 -6.07 24.09
CA ALA A 3 -1.31 -5.31 25.29
C ALA A 3 -1.50 -3.80 25.10
N GLY A 4 -2.44 -3.39 24.29
CA GLY A 4 -2.69 -1.98 24.02
C GLY A 4 -4.18 -1.69 23.94
N GLY A 5 -4.69 -0.84 24.84
CA GLY A 5 -6.01 -0.23 24.64
C GLY A 5 -6.03 0.54 23.31
N VAL A 6 -7.23 0.71 22.73
CA VAL A 6 -7.43 1.48 21.52
C VAL A 6 -6.77 2.85 21.67
N PRO A 7 -5.77 3.24 20.86
CA PRO A 7 -5.16 4.56 20.97
C PRO A 7 -6.21 5.64 20.72
N ALA A 8 -6.23 6.66 21.57
CA ALA A 8 -7.21 7.75 21.48
C ALA A 8 -7.03 8.57 20.18
N SER A 9 -5.83 8.61 19.63
CA SER A 9 -5.48 9.23 18.34
C SER A 9 -4.22 8.60 17.79
N VAL A 10 -4.16 8.49 16.47
CA VAL A 10 -2.94 8.13 15.73
C VAL A 10 -2.36 9.45 15.19
N PRO A 11 -1.08 9.78 15.50
CA PRO A 11 -0.46 10.99 14.96
C PRO A 11 -0.43 10.93 13.42
N LEU A 12 -0.93 11.98 12.77
CA LEU A 12 -0.92 12.10 11.30
C LEU A 12 0.51 12.02 10.71
N GLU A 13 1.52 12.32 11.52
CA GLU A 13 2.93 12.19 11.13
C GLU A 13 3.32 10.75 10.75
N LEU A 14 2.68 9.74 11.36
CA LEU A 14 2.93 8.34 11.03
C LEU A 14 2.48 7.97 9.61
N LEU A 15 1.42 8.61 9.10
CA LEU A 15 0.99 8.41 7.72
C LEU A 15 2.06 8.79 6.70
N GLY A 16 2.86 9.82 7.02
CA GLY A 16 3.97 10.26 6.17
C GLY A 16 5.14 9.26 6.07
N HIS A 17 5.20 8.27 6.95
CA HIS A 17 6.22 7.23 6.96
C HIS A 17 5.76 5.93 6.28
N ARG A 18 4.51 5.83 5.89
CA ARG A 18 3.99 4.66 5.16
C ARG A 18 4.73 4.48 3.84
N PRO A 19 5.15 3.25 3.52
CA PRO A 19 5.93 2.99 2.29
C PRO A 19 5.20 3.37 1.01
N ASP A 20 3.86 3.18 0.95
CA ASP A 20 3.01 3.55 -0.19
C ASP A 20 2.91 5.06 -0.38
N VAL A 21 2.74 5.83 0.71
CA VAL A 21 2.71 7.30 0.71
C VAL A 21 4.08 7.87 0.32
N VAL A 22 5.17 7.32 0.88
CA VAL A 22 6.54 7.70 0.53
C VAL A 22 6.81 7.40 -0.94
N ALA A 23 6.41 6.24 -1.45
CA ALA A 23 6.58 5.88 -2.85
C ALA A 23 5.79 6.81 -3.79
N ALA A 24 4.55 7.16 -3.45
CA ALA A 24 3.73 8.10 -4.22
C ALA A 24 4.36 9.50 -4.25
N ARG A 25 4.90 9.97 -3.11
CA ARG A 25 5.65 11.24 -3.04
C ARG A 25 6.86 11.25 -3.97
N TRP A 26 7.67 10.18 -3.96
CA TRP A 26 8.82 10.09 -4.84
C TRP A 26 8.44 10.01 -6.33
N ARG A 27 7.30 9.40 -6.67
CA ARG A 27 6.79 9.41 -8.05
C ARG A 27 6.37 10.82 -8.49
N ALA A 28 5.71 11.59 -7.63
CA ALA A 28 5.37 12.98 -7.91
C ALA A 28 6.64 13.85 -8.09
N GLU A 29 7.67 13.65 -7.26
CA GLU A 29 8.95 14.33 -7.40
C GLU A 29 9.66 13.96 -8.71
N ALA A 30 9.69 12.68 -9.05
CA ALA A 30 10.26 12.21 -10.31
C ALA A 30 9.53 12.80 -11.54
N ALA A 31 8.21 12.86 -11.51
CA ALA A 31 7.42 13.47 -12.58
C ALA A 31 7.73 14.97 -12.73
N ARG A 32 7.96 15.68 -11.63
CA ARG A 32 8.40 17.08 -11.64
C ARG A 32 9.76 17.24 -12.32
N HIS A 33 10.74 16.38 -12.03
CA HIS A 33 12.04 16.41 -12.69
C HIS A 33 11.96 16.07 -14.18
N GLN A 34 10.96 15.28 -14.62
CA GLN A 34 10.71 15.03 -16.05
C GLN A 34 10.28 16.30 -16.80
N ILE A 35 9.58 17.23 -16.12
CA ILE A 35 9.29 18.55 -16.72
C ILE A 35 10.57 19.32 -16.99
N ASP A 36 11.54 19.31 -16.06
CA ASP A 36 12.81 20.00 -16.23
C ASP A 36 13.64 19.35 -17.36
N SER A 37 13.59 18.02 -17.48
CA SER A 37 14.20 17.31 -18.60
C SER A 37 13.57 17.70 -19.94
N ALA A 38 12.24 17.76 -20.03
CA ALA A 38 11.55 18.19 -21.25
C ALA A 38 11.81 19.67 -21.60
N ARG A 39 12.02 20.52 -20.60
CA ARG A 39 12.48 21.91 -20.83
C ARG A 39 13.90 21.94 -21.38
N ALA A 40 14.79 21.06 -20.92
CA ALA A 40 16.15 20.99 -21.39
C ALA A 40 16.24 20.61 -22.88
N GLU A 41 15.26 19.91 -23.43
CA GLU A 41 15.20 19.54 -24.86
C GLU A 41 15.07 20.76 -25.80
N PHE A 42 14.67 21.93 -25.28
CA PHE A 42 14.63 23.19 -26.06
C PHE A 42 16.02 23.82 -26.23
N TYR A 43 17.02 23.37 -25.48
CA TYR A 43 18.38 23.92 -25.54
C TYR A 43 19.28 23.08 -26.46
N PRO A 44 20.40 23.67 -26.95
CA PRO A 44 21.36 22.90 -27.70
C PRO A 44 21.91 21.71 -26.92
N ASN A 45 21.90 20.54 -27.53
CA ASN A 45 22.52 19.36 -26.99
C ASN A 45 23.95 19.23 -27.50
N VAL A 46 24.92 19.15 -26.57
CA VAL A 46 26.33 18.99 -26.89
C VAL A 46 26.78 17.59 -26.49
N ASN A 47 27.03 16.76 -27.51
CA ASN A 47 27.55 15.42 -27.35
C ASN A 47 29.02 15.34 -27.71
N LEU A 48 29.80 14.59 -26.94
CA LEU A 48 31.16 14.22 -27.32
C LEU A 48 31.15 12.79 -27.86
N ALA A 49 31.47 12.65 -29.15
CA ALA A 49 31.58 11.36 -29.80
C ALA A 49 33.05 10.96 -29.98
N ALA A 50 33.40 9.76 -29.56
CA ALA A 50 34.70 9.17 -29.82
C ALA A 50 34.49 7.80 -30.47
N PHE A 51 35.29 7.52 -31.48
CA PHE A 51 35.28 6.21 -32.13
C PHE A 51 36.70 5.72 -32.38
N VAL A 52 36.88 4.41 -32.30
CA VAL A 52 38.07 3.70 -32.69
C VAL A 52 37.66 2.49 -33.51
N GLY A 53 38.33 2.23 -34.59
CA GLY A 53 37.97 1.09 -35.47
C GLY A 53 39.01 0.79 -36.51
N PHE A 54 38.69 -0.10 -37.43
CA PHE A 54 39.47 -0.42 -38.61
C PHE A 54 38.62 -0.18 -39.85
N GLN A 55 39.18 0.51 -40.83
CA GLN A 55 38.53 0.76 -42.10
C GLN A 55 39.50 0.41 -43.23
N ALA A 56 39.11 -0.54 -44.11
CA ALA A 56 39.93 -0.95 -45.24
C ALA A 56 39.07 -1.21 -46.48
N LEU A 57 39.61 -0.93 -47.64
CA LEU A 57 39.06 -1.34 -48.93
C LEU A 57 39.51 -2.80 -49.20
N GLY A 58 38.68 -3.78 -48.80
CA GLY A 58 38.94 -5.19 -48.94
C GLY A 58 39.41 -5.90 -47.67
N THR A 59 39.24 -7.23 -47.61
CA THR A 59 39.47 -8.03 -46.42
C THR A 59 40.94 -8.32 -46.08
N GLY A 60 41.86 -8.17 -47.04
CA GLY A 60 43.27 -8.58 -46.88
C GLY A 60 44.09 -7.68 -45.93
N ASN A 61 43.72 -6.42 -45.77
CA ASN A 61 44.44 -5.45 -44.92
C ASN A 61 43.62 -4.87 -43.76
N LEU A 62 42.52 -5.50 -43.43
CA LEU A 62 41.57 -4.95 -42.41
C LEU A 62 42.22 -4.74 -41.06
N LEU A 63 43.13 -5.65 -40.66
CA LEU A 63 43.84 -5.60 -39.38
C LEU A 63 45.21 -4.91 -39.44
N GLY A 64 45.59 -4.38 -40.60
CA GLY A 64 46.86 -3.66 -40.76
C GLY A 64 46.87 -2.31 -40.04
N GLY A 65 48.08 -1.88 -39.67
CA GLY A 65 48.24 -0.60 -38.94
C GLY A 65 47.73 0.62 -39.73
N ALA A 66 47.72 0.56 -41.08
CA ALA A 66 47.20 1.60 -41.96
C ALA A 66 45.67 1.67 -42.02
N SER A 67 45.00 0.64 -41.52
CA SER A 67 43.51 0.58 -41.50
C SER A 67 42.89 1.09 -40.19
N ARG A 68 43.72 1.50 -39.22
CA ARG A 68 43.26 2.03 -37.94
C ARG A 68 42.68 3.42 -38.12
N THR A 69 41.45 3.60 -37.63
CA THR A 69 40.77 4.89 -37.63
C THR A 69 40.37 5.23 -36.22
N ALA A 70 40.68 6.41 -35.79
CA ALA A 70 40.23 6.95 -34.50
C ALA A 70 39.85 8.42 -34.70
N GLY A 71 38.81 8.83 -34.03
CA GLY A 71 38.37 10.21 -34.02
C GLY A 71 37.65 10.57 -32.75
N ILE A 72 37.75 11.83 -32.35
CA ILE A 72 37.03 12.45 -31.28
C ILE A 72 36.52 13.81 -31.74
N GLY A 73 35.28 14.12 -31.44
CA GLY A 73 34.71 15.41 -31.85
C GLY A 73 33.44 15.77 -31.10
N PRO A 74 33.17 17.05 -30.84
CA PRO A 74 31.90 17.52 -30.37
C PRO A 74 30.84 17.46 -31.47
N ALA A 75 29.62 17.02 -31.13
CA ALA A 75 28.45 17.11 -32.00
C ALA A 75 27.41 17.98 -31.28
N ILE A 76 27.02 19.09 -31.90
CA ILE A 76 26.02 20.02 -31.37
C ILE A 76 24.74 19.85 -32.18
N THR A 77 23.63 19.56 -31.48
CA THR A 77 22.31 19.49 -32.10
C THR A 77 21.40 20.53 -31.47
N LEU A 78 20.80 21.38 -32.30
CA LEU A 78 19.81 22.38 -31.87
C LEU A 78 18.52 22.16 -32.68
N PRO A 79 17.38 21.83 -32.02
CA PRO A 79 16.10 21.70 -32.70
C PRO A 79 15.51 23.08 -33.01
N ILE A 80 15.71 23.59 -34.23
CA ILE A 80 15.19 24.89 -34.66
C ILE A 80 13.74 24.78 -35.13
N PHE A 81 13.42 23.71 -35.88
CA PHE A 81 12.05 23.39 -36.32
C PHE A 81 11.66 21.98 -35.90
N HIS A 82 10.62 21.87 -35.10
CA HIS A 82 10.13 20.60 -34.55
C HIS A 82 8.60 20.47 -34.58
N GLY A 83 7.89 21.32 -35.40
CA GLY A 83 6.44 21.22 -35.64
C GLY A 83 5.55 21.21 -34.39
N GLY A 84 6.02 21.78 -33.26
CA GLY A 84 5.27 21.76 -32.01
C GLY A 84 5.51 20.54 -31.11
N GLU A 85 6.30 19.55 -31.56
CA GLU A 85 6.56 18.30 -30.82
C GLU A 85 7.10 18.55 -29.40
N LEU A 86 8.11 19.42 -29.22
CA LEU A 86 8.67 19.76 -27.92
C LEU A 86 7.66 20.44 -26.99
N ASN A 87 6.79 21.30 -27.54
CA ASN A 87 5.74 21.91 -26.76
C ASN A 87 4.68 20.89 -26.32
N ALA A 88 4.31 19.95 -27.21
CA ALA A 88 3.40 18.87 -26.88
C ALA A 88 3.99 17.92 -25.83
N ASN A 89 5.30 17.55 -25.97
CA ASN A 89 6.01 16.76 -24.97
C ASN A 89 6.03 17.46 -23.60
N LEU A 90 6.39 18.75 -23.56
CA LEU A 90 6.38 19.52 -22.30
C LEU A 90 4.99 19.61 -21.68
N ALA A 91 3.94 19.80 -22.50
CA ALA A 91 2.54 19.80 -22.02
C ALA A 91 2.15 18.43 -21.46
N GLY A 92 2.54 17.35 -22.13
CA GLY A 92 2.35 15.98 -21.65
C GLY A 92 3.03 15.75 -20.29
N ARG A 93 4.32 16.15 -20.14
CA ARG A 93 5.03 16.00 -18.86
C ARG A 93 4.42 16.80 -17.71
N ARG A 94 3.82 17.95 -18.00
CA ARG A 94 3.06 18.71 -16.99
C ARG A 94 1.80 17.98 -16.56
N ALA A 95 1.05 17.43 -17.52
CA ALA A 95 -0.13 16.64 -17.21
C ALA A 95 0.21 15.36 -16.41
N ASP A 96 1.33 14.69 -16.76
CA ASP A 96 1.83 13.53 -16.00
C ASP A 96 2.19 13.92 -14.55
N ALA A 97 2.77 15.09 -14.34
CA ALA A 97 3.10 15.57 -13.00
C ALA A 97 1.83 15.92 -12.19
N ASP A 98 0.83 16.54 -12.81
CA ASP A 98 -0.46 16.82 -12.16
C ASP A 98 -1.18 15.52 -11.77
N LEU A 99 -1.13 14.50 -12.65
CA LEU A 99 -1.63 13.17 -12.34
C LEU A 99 -0.90 12.54 -11.15
N ALA A 100 0.43 12.57 -11.14
CA ALA A 100 1.21 12.00 -10.06
C ALA A 100 0.96 12.69 -8.69
N VAL A 101 0.69 14.01 -8.69
CA VAL A 101 0.28 14.75 -7.49
C VAL A 101 -1.12 14.31 -7.03
N SER A 102 -2.05 14.11 -7.98
CA SER A 102 -3.40 13.62 -7.68
C SER A 102 -3.37 12.22 -7.09
N ASP A 103 -2.55 11.32 -7.63
CA ASP A 103 -2.34 9.96 -7.13
C ASP A 103 -1.72 9.97 -5.71
N TYR A 104 -0.78 10.88 -5.45
CA TYR A 104 -0.23 11.07 -4.11
C TYR A 104 -1.31 11.50 -3.12
N ASN A 105 -2.14 12.49 -3.47
CA ASN A 105 -3.22 12.96 -2.62
C ASN A 105 -4.24 11.85 -2.34
N GLN A 106 -4.59 11.05 -3.37
CA GLN A 106 -5.48 9.91 -3.20
C GLN A 106 -4.88 8.86 -2.24
N THR A 107 -3.60 8.53 -2.40
CA THR A 107 -2.90 7.58 -1.52
C THR A 107 -2.92 8.05 -0.06
N VAL A 108 -2.73 9.34 0.20
CA VAL A 108 -2.80 9.92 1.56
C VAL A 108 -4.21 9.82 2.13
N LEU A 109 -5.25 10.11 1.33
CA LEU A 109 -6.64 10.01 1.76
C LEU A 109 -7.02 8.55 2.07
N ASP A 110 -6.62 7.62 1.22
CA ASP A 110 -6.89 6.19 1.43
C ASP A 110 -6.20 5.68 2.70
N ALA A 111 -4.96 6.11 2.94
CA ALA A 111 -4.24 5.80 4.17
C ALA A 111 -4.96 6.35 5.42
N ALA A 112 -5.46 7.59 5.36
CA ALA A 112 -6.21 8.19 6.47
C ALA A 112 -7.53 7.46 6.73
N HIS A 113 -8.26 7.07 5.67
CA HIS A 113 -9.48 6.28 5.78
C HIS A 113 -9.22 4.90 6.41
N GLN A 114 -8.16 4.20 5.98
CA GLN A 114 -7.79 2.90 6.53
C GLN A 114 -7.51 2.96 8.03
N VAL A 115 -6.82 4.00 8.50
CA VAL A 115 -6.58 4.20 9.93
C VAL A 115 -7.88 4.49 10.68
N ALA A 116 -8.74 5.35 10.14
CA ALA A 116 -10.03 5.66 10.74
C ALA A 116 -10.92 4.42 10.86
N ASP A 117 -11.05 3.65 9.78
CA ASP A 117 -11.82 2.41 9.75
C ASP A 117 -11.29 1.36 10.74
N ALA A 118 -9.95 1.23 10.85
CA ALA A 118 -9.34 0.33 11.81
C ALA A 118 -9.64 0.74 13.27
N LEU A 119 -9.56 2.03 13.59
CA LEU A 119 -9.86 2.55 14.92
C LEU A 119 -11.34 2.37 15.29
N ASP A 120 -12.25 2.67 14.36
CA ASP A 120 -13.67 2.49 14.59
C ASP A 120 -14.04 1.00 14.70
N GLY A 121 -13.39 0.15 13.89
CA GLY A 121 -13.50 -1.31 14.01
C GLY A 121 -13.06 -1.84 15.37
N LEU A 122 -11.95 -1.32 15.93
CA LEU A 122 -11.49 -1.69 17.28
C LEU A 122 -12.46 -1.23 18.37
N ARG A 123 -12.99 -0.01 18.28
CA ARG A 123 -13.98 0.50 19.24
C ARG A 123 -15.26 -0.34 19.26
N LEU A 124 -15.78 -0.66 18.04
CA LEU A 124 -16.96 -1.50 17.92
C LEU A 124 -16.72 -2.91 18.46
N LEU A 125 -15.55 -3.47 18.18
CA LEU A 125 -15.16 -4.79 18.69
C LEU A 125 -15.14 -4.87 20.21
N GLU A 126 -14.67 -3.83 20.91
CA GLU A 126 -14.70 -3.79 22.36
C GLU A 126 -16.15 -3.77 22.92
N GLN A 127 -17.06 -3.08 22.24
CA GLN A 127 -18.50 -3.12 22.58
C GLN A 127 -19.10 -4.51 22.33
N GLU A 128 -18.78 -5.13 21.17
CA GLU A 128 -19.24 -6.49 20.84
C GLU A 128 -18.72 -7.52 21.87
N LYS A 129 -17.46 -7.42 22.29
CA LYS A 129 -16.89 -8.30 23.33
C LYS A 129 -17.62 -8.16 24.65
N ALA A 130 -17.94 -6.93 25.07
CA ALA A 130 -18.68 -6.70 26.32
C ALA A 130 -20.08 -7.32 26.27
N GLN A 131 -20.79 -7.16 25.15
CA GLN A 131 -22.12 -7.78 24.96
C GLN A 131 -22.04 -9.31 24.88
N GLN A 132 -21.02 -9.84 24.21
CA GLN A 132 -20.79 -11.28 24.10
C GLN A 132 -20.50 -11.91 25.47
N HIS A 133 -19.74 -11.22 26.32
CA HIS A 133 -19.48 -11.68 27.68
C HIS A 133 -20.78 -11.81 28.48
N GLN A 134 -21.65 -10.79 28.43
CA GLN A 134 -22.95 -10.82 29.10
C GLN A 134 -23.86 -11.95 28.56
N ALA A 135 -23.88 -12.13 27.23
CA ALA A 135 -24.65 -13.21 26.61
C ALA A 135 -24.14 -14.59 27.02
N ARG A 136 -22.82 -14.76 27.13
CA ARG A 136 -22.21 -15.99 27.62
C ARG A 136 -22.58 -16.28 29.08
N GLU A 137 -22.47 -15.31 29.98
CA GLU A 137 -22.87 -15.48 31.38
C GLU A 137 -24.33 -15.90 31.53
N ALA A 138 -25.24 -15.27 30.74
CA ALA A 138 -26.65 -15.60 30.76
C ALA A 138 -26.92 -17.04 30.26
N ILE A 139 -26.25 -17.51 29.21
CA ILE A 139 -26.45 -18.85 28.67
C ILE A 139 -25.81 -19.91 29.59
N GLU A 140 -24.67 -19.63 30.23
CA GLU A 140 -24.06 -20.52 31.22
C GLU A 140 -24.97 -20.68 32.46
N ALA A 141 -25.56 -19.61 32.95
CA ALA A 141 -26.54 -19.66 34.03
C ALA A 141 -27.81 -20.47 33.63
N ALA A 142 -28.28 -20.29 32.40
CA ALA A 142 -29.41 -21.08 31.88
C ALA A 142 -29.07 -22.58 31.80
N TYR A 143 -27.85 -22.91 31.36
CA TYR A 143 -27.36 -24.30 31.32
C TYR A 143 -27.30 -24.93 32.74
N GLU A 144 -26.72 -24.22 33.70
CA GLU A 144 -26.67 -24.69 35.09
C GLU A 144 -28.05 -24.91 35.68
N LEU A 145 -29.00 -24.01 35.40
CA LEU A 145 -30.39 -24.17 35.84
C LEU A 145 -31.05 -25.40 35.20
N ALA A 146 -30.82 -25.64 33.88
CA ALA A 146 -31.32 -26.80 33.19
C ALA A 146 -30.79 -28.12 33.77
N VAL A 147 -29.47 -28.17 34.07
CA VAL A 147 -28.81 -29.31 34.74
C VAL A 147 -29.39 -29.56 36.12
N ASN A 148 -29.57 -28.52 36.94
CA ASN A 148 -30.11 -28.64 38.28
C ASN A 148 -31.57 -29.13 38.30
N ARG A 149 -32.41 -28.62 37.38
CA ARG A 149 -33.80 -29.10 37.21
C ARG A 149 -33.84 -30.55 36.77
N TYR A 150 -32.98 -30.97 35.84
CA TYR A 150 -32.88 -32.34 35.42
C TYR A 150 -32.50 -33.29 36.58
N LYS A 151 -31.46 -32.92 37.36
CA LYS A 151 -31.02 -33.68 38.53
C LYS A 151 -32.10 -33.81 39.61
N ALA A 152 -32.94 -32.78 39.74
CA ALA A 152 -34.06 -32.77 40.67
C ALA A 152 -35.31 -33.51 40.12
N GLY A 153 -35.24 -34.13 38.91
CA GLY A 153 -36.37 -34.81 38.30
C GLY A 153 -37.46 -33.87 37.76
N MET A 154 -37.21 -32.55 37.74
CA MET A 154 -38.17 -31.53 37.30
C MET A 154 -37.98 -31.06 35.86
N GLY A 155 -37.12 -31.72 35.08
CA GLY A 155 -36.81 -31.37 33.71
C GLY A 155 -36.42 -32.57 32.89
N ASN A 156 -36.38 -32.41 31.55
CA ASN A 156 -35.95 -33.45 30.65
C ASN A 156 -34.52 -33.19 30.14
N TYR A 157 -33.83 -34.27 29.78
CA TYR A 157 -32.43 -34.20 29.29
C TYR A 157 -32.29 -33.40 27.99
N LEU A 158 -33.31 -33.34 27.15
CA LEU A 158 -33.29 -32.55 25.92
C LEU A 158 -33.07 -31.05 26.22
N THR A 159 -33.68 -30.54 27.28
CA THR A 159 -33.49 -29.14 27.71
C THR A 159 -32.02 -28.85 28.07
N VAL A 160 -31.35 -29.83 28.72
CA VAL A 160 -29.92 -29.72 29.03
C VAL A 160 -29.06 -29.66 27.75
N LEU A 161 -29.36 -30.55 26.78
CA LEU A 161 -28.64 -30.58 25.51
C LEU A 161 -28.83 -29.28 24.69
N VAL A 162 -30.05 -28.74 24.67
CA VAL A 162 -30.32 -27.45 23.99
C VAL A 162 -29.53 -26.32 24.65
N ALA A 163 -29.51 -26.23 25.99
CA ALA A 163 -28.75 -25.24 26.71
C ALA A 163 -27.24 -25.42 26.49
N GLN A 164 -26.71 -26.64 26.48
CA GLN A 164 -25.33 -26.96 26.17
C GLN A 164 -24.91 -26.50 24.77
N THR A 165 -25.78 -26.72 23.77
CA THR A 165 -25.54 -26.22 22.40
C THR A 165 -25.43 -24.71 22.38
N GLY A 166 -26.25 -24.01 23.18
CA GLY A 166 -26.14 -22.57 23.37
C GLY A 166 -24.76 -22.14 23.90
N VAL A 167 -24.25 -22.81 24.96
CA VAL A 167 -22.93 -22.54 25.53
C VAL A 167 -21.83 -22.74 24.46
N LEU A 168 -21.88 -23.83 23.69
CA LEU A 168 -20.90 -24.08 22.64
C LEU A 168 -20.95 -23.02 21.53
N THR A 169 -22.15 -22.55 21.19
CA THR A 169 -22.32 -21.48 20.20
C THR A 169 -21.68 -20.17 20.67
N GLN A 170 -21.91 -19.78 21.93
CA GLN A 170 -21.31 -18.58 22.49
C GLN A 170 -19.77 -18.68 22.57
N ALA A 171 -19.24 -19.86 22.91
CA ALA A 171 -17.78 -20.08 22.94
C ALA A 171 -17.14 -19.94 21.53
N ARG A 172 -17.85 -20.36 20.49
CA ARG A 172 -17.39 -20.13 19.10
C ARG A 172 -17.39 -18.65 18.75
N LEU A 173 -18.48 -17.94 19.03
CA LEU A 173 -18.57 -16.49 18.78
C LEU A 173 -17.49 -15.71 19.51
N GLU A 174 -17.16 -16.07 20.75
CA GLU A 174 -16.05 -15.44 21.49
C GLU A 174 -14.70 -15.67 20.79
N THR A 175 -14.50 -16.88 20.24
CA THR A 175 -13.28 -17.20 19.49
C THR A 175 -13.20 -16.38 18.20
N ASP A 176 -14.32 -16.24 17.49
CA ASP A 176 -14.38 -15.43 16.25
C ASP A 176 -14.09 -13.94 16.53
N LEU A 177 -14.64 -13.38 17.63
CA LEU A 177 -14.33 -12.02 18.04
C LEU A 177 -12.83 -11.85 18.39
N ARG A 178 -12.21 -12.87 18.98
CA ARG A 178 -10.77 -12.85 19.28
C ARG A 178 -9.93 -12.87 18.00
N ILE A 179 -10.31 -13.67 17.02
CA ILE A 179 -9.65 -13.69 15.71
C ILE A 179 -9.78 -12.34 15.02
N ARG A 180 -10.98 -11.75 15.05
CA ARG A 180 -11.24 -10.42 14.47
C ARG A 180 -10.41 -9.32 15.15
N ALA A 181 -10.17 -9.44 16.48
CA ALA A 181 -9.27 -8.54 17.18
C ALA A 181 -7.85 -8.56 16.61
N TYR A 182 -7.29 -9.75 16.42
CA TYR A 182 -5.95 -9.88 15.85
C TYR A 182 -5.87 -9.38 14.40
N GLN A 183 -6.92 -9.57 13.61
CA GLN A 183 -6.97 -9.05 12.24
C GLN A 183 -6.97 -7.52 12.23
N LEU A 184 -7.76 -6.88 13.10
CA LEU A 184 -7.79 -5.41 13.22
C LEU A 184 -6.46 -4.84 13.74
N ASP A 185 -5.83 -5.49 14.72
CA ASP A 185 -4.50 -5.10 15.20
C ASP A 185 -3.45 -5.20 14.08
N ALA A 186 -3.47 -6.28 13.29
CA ALA A 186 -2.57 -6.44 12.17
C ALA A 186 -2.82 -5.39 11.07
N ASN A 187 -4.09 -5.07 10.79
CA ASN A 187 -4.44 -4.02 9.84
C ASN A 187 -3.96 -2.65 10.31
N LEU A 188 -4.13 -2.34 11.59
CA LEU A 188 -3.65 -1.08 12.16
C LEU A 188 -2.12 -0.97 12.15
N ALA A 189 -1.42 -2.09 12.36
CA ALA A 189 0.05 -2.11 12.28
C ALA A 189 0.58 -1.93 10.85
N ASN A 190 -0.22 -2.25 9.83
CA ASN A 190 0.10 -2.05 8.42
C ASN A 190 -0.42 -0.71 7.86
N ALA A 191 -1.35 -0.10 8.56
CA ALA A 191 -1.95 1.20 8.21
C ALA A 191 -1.10 2.37 8.71
#